data_d193ee3196834e74791b46881acf2376
#
_entry.id   d193ee3196834e74791b46881acf2376
#
_cell.length_a   1.000
_cell.length_b   1.000
_cell.length_c   1.000
_cell.angle_alpha   90.00
_cell.angle_beta   90.00
_cell.angle_gamma   90.00
#
_symmetry.space_group_name_H-M   'P 1'
#
loop_
_entity.id
_entity.type
_entity.pdbx_description
1 polymer ?
#
loop_
_entity_poly.entity_id
_entity_poly.type
_entity_poly.pdbx_seq_one_letter_code
_entity_poly.pdbx_strand_id
1 'polypeptide(L)'
;MGLDLLDTPVRMTWDVPDVAAGSDGPSLPAVAESILDAGVFFVTLQGRPLLHPAIGDLLNVLTGGCQLLLTCCGSQEELSRLKRLSPSGVQLLLNITSFAGAEKKIDPDHLLTVVHELRKSGHEPHLALTPLRKNLSEIPDLLRFCSDHGIPKFKLPNAHIGDSFHDYSSEELPRWPDLESFRQTWSDFLAAGSRLPDMEIHDLFLWEIMTPDQKQNRAEYGGCQAGNSLGHVDCRGVVHPCAAWPEPLGLLPGQSLQDIWGGTERSAVRELIAQMPQGCHGCSDLDICFGGCRGLARTLNPSAGERDLMCSGPR
;
A
#
# COMPACT_ATOMS: atom_id res chain seq x y z
N MET A 1 19.20 16.82 -8.61
CA MET A 1 18.97 15.89 -9.74
C MET A 1 17.47 15.88 -10.00
N GLY A 2 17.04 16.31 -11.20
CA GLY A 2 15.63 16.16 -11.58
C GLY A 2 15.34 14.67 -11.70
N LEU A 3 14.41 14.16 -10.90
CA LEU A 3 13.86 12.84 -11.13
C LEU A 3 13.18 12.90 -12.51
N ASP A 4 13.51 11.99 -13.41
CA ASP A 4 12.79 11.86 -14.67
C ASP A 4 11.32 11.58 -14.31
N LEU A 5 10.45 12.53 -14.60
CA LEU A 5 9.01 12.39 -14.35
C LEU A 5 8.41 11.52 -15.44
N LEU A 6 7.67 10.52 -15.00
CA LEU A 6 6.95 9.63 -15.91
C LEU A 6 5.70 10.35 -16.46
N ASP A 7 5.36 10.08 -17.71
CA ASP A 7 4.16 10.64 -18.35
C ASP A 7 2.87 9.97 -17.83
N THR A 8 3.01 8.81 -17.19
CA THR A 8 1.89 8.07 -16.57
C THR A 8 2.38 7.35 -15.31
N PRO A 9 1.50 7.06 -14.33
CA PRO A 9 1.87 6.25 -13.18
C PRO A 9 2.11 4.78 -13.59
N VAL A 10 3.14 4.15 -13.03
CA VAL A 10 3.38 2.71 -13.24
C VAL A 10 2.39 1.87 -12.42
N ARG A 11 2.03 2.37 -11.23
CA ARG A 11 1.16 1.70 -10.27
C ARG A 11 0.03 2.62 -9.83
N MET A 12 -1.20 2.09 -9.86
CA MET A 12 -2.37 2.74 -9.27
C MET A 12 -2.96 1.85 -8.19
N THR A 13 -3.26 2.43 -7.04
CA THR A 13 -4.19 1.85 -6.08
C THR A 13 -5.56 2.46 -6.31
N TRP A 14 -6.61 1.69 -6.15
CA TRP A 14 -7.98 2.18 -6.34
C TRP A 14 -8.90 1.64 -5.26
N ASP A 15 -9.49 2.55 -4.48
CA ASP A 15 -10.50 2.22 -3.49
C ASP A 15 -11.85 2.04 -4.18
N VAL A 16 -12.24 0.79 -4.40
CA VAL A 16 -13.55 0.47 -4.98
C VAL A 16 -14.64 0.85 -3.98
N PRO A 17 -15.63 1.66 -4.40
CA PRO A 17 -16.68 2.15 -3.51
C PRO A 17 -17.48 1.01 -2.87
N ASP A 18 -17.91 1.20 -1.63
CA ASP A 18 -18.90 0.32 -1.01
C ASP A 18 -20.28 0.59 -1.60
N VAL A 19 -21.04 -0.46 -1.84
CA VAL A 19 -22.43 -0.37 -2.36
C VAL A 19 -23.34 0.45 -1.47
N ALA A 20 -23.03 0.54 -0.18
CA ALA A 20 -23.79 1.33 0.78
C ALA A 20 -23.63 2.85 0.60
N ALA A 21 -22.62 3.31 -0.17
CA ALA A 21 -22.31 4.73 -0.33
C ALA A 21 -23.19 5.46 -1.38
N GLY A 22 -24.23 4.84 -1.93
CA GLY A 22 -25.20 5.48 -2.83
C GLY A 22 -24.86 5.38 -4.31
N SER A 23 -25.89 5.61 -5.15
CA SER A 23 -25.86 5.44 -6.60
C SER A 23 -25.07 6.52 -7.39
N ASP A 24 -24.44 7.47 -6.72
CA ASP A 24 -23.86 8.66 -7.36
C ASP A 24 -22.33 8.57 -7.59
N GLY A 25 -21.74 7.38 -7.39
CA GLY A 25 -20.33 7.13 -7.69
C GLY A 25 -20.06 7.04 -9.20
N PRO A 26 -18.78 7.22 -9.62
CA PRO A 26 -18.40 7.08 -11.02
C PRO A 26 -18.63 5.65 -11.51
N SER A 27 -18.88 5.50 -12.81
CA SER A 27 -18.93 4.18 -13.45
C SER A 27 -17.58 3.47 -13.31
N LEU A 28 -17.55 2.33 -12.60
CA LEU A 28 -16.31 1.58 -12.40
C LEU A 28 -15.66 1.17 -13.74
N PRO A 29 -16.39 0.66 -14.74
CA PRO A 29 -15.81 0.38 -16.06
C PRO A 29 -15.16 1.62 -16.69
N ALA A 30 -15.80 2.78 -16.65
CA ALA A 30 -15.24 4.00 -17.25
C ALA A 30 -13.97 4.50 -16.54
N VAL A 31 -13.89 4.36 -15.22
CA VAL A 31 -12.66 4.63 -14.47
C VAL A 31 -11.56 3.64 -14.84
N ALA A 32 -11.90 2.34 -14.95
CA ALA A 32 -10.97 1.30 -15.35
C ALA A 32 -10.41 1.53 -16.76
N GLU A 33 -11.27 1.89 -17.72
CA GLU A 33 -10.87 2.24 -19.09
C GLU A 33 -9.90 3.43 -19.09
N SER A 34 -10.18 4.49 -18.32
CA SER A 34 -9.27 5.65 -18.18
C SER A 34 -7.90 5.27 -17.62
N ILE A 35 -7.85 4.31 -16.68
CA ILE A 35 -6.60 3.79 -16.11
C ILE A 35 -5.82 2.99 -17.17
N LEU A 36 -6.50 2.13 -17.92
CA LEU A 36 -5.86 1.32 -18.96
C LEU A 36 -5.38 2.15 -20.15
N ASP A 37 -6.17 3.11 -20.60
CA ASP A 37 -5.82 4.02 -21.69
C ASP A 37 -4.57 4.84 -21.40
N ALA A 38 -4.33 5.13 -20.13
CA ALA A 38 -3.09 5.77 -19.69
C ALA A 38 -1.87 4.82 -19.67
N GLY A 39 -2.05 3.52 -19.86
CA GLY A 39 -0.96 2.54 -19.87
C GLY A 39 -0.43 2.17 -18.48
N VAL A 40 -1.25 2.27 -17.45
CA VAL A 40 -0.89 1.85 -16.09
C VAL A 40 -0.59 0.35 -16.06
N PHE A 41 0.59 -0.02 -15.54
CA PHE A 41 1.04 -1.41 -15.57
C PHE A 41 0.52 -2.26 -14.40
N PHE A 42 0.44 -1.68 -13.19
CA PHE A 42 -0.08 -2.37 -12.00
C PHE A 42 -1.30 -1.65 -11.45
N VAL A 43 -2.39 -2.37 -11.24
CA VAL A 43 -3.58 -1.87 -10.56
C VAL A 43 -3.86 -2.73 -9.32
N THR A 44 -4.02 -2.09 -8.17
CA THR A 44 -4.44 -2.76 -6.93
C THR A 44 -5.82 -2.25 -6.54
N LEU A 45 -6.82 -3.10 -6.61
CA LEU A 45 -8.17 -2.81 -6.10
C LEU A 45 -8.19 -3.01 -4.59
N GLN A 46 -8.57 -1.97 -3.87
CA GLN A 46 -8.58 -1.90 -2.41
C GLN A 46 -9.99 -1.60 -1.88
N GLY A 47 -10.13 -1.47 -0.57
CA GLY A 47 -11.41 -1.38 0.08
C GLY A 47 -12.06 -2.75 0.24
N ARG A 48 -13.29 -2.90 -0.21
CA ARG A 48 -14.00 -4.19 -0.22
C ARG A 48 -14.50 -4.54 -1.63
N PRO A 49 -13.60 -4.58 -2.62
CA PRO A 49 -13.96 -4.69 -4.04
C PRO A 49 -14.82 -5.92 -4.34
N LEU A 50 -14.57 -7.04 -3.65
CA LEU A 50 -15.33 -8.27 -3.82
C LEU A 50 -16.82 -8.12 -3.46
N LEU A 51 -17.18 -7.15 -2.64
CA LEU A 51 -18.57 -6.93 -2.24
C LEU A 51 -19.33 -6.03 -3.22
N HIS A 52 -18.64 -5.34 -4.13
CA HIS A 52 -19.30 -4.53 -5.14
C HIS A 52 -20.03 -5.40 -6.17
N PRO A 53 -21.30 -5.13 -6.53
CA PRO A 53 -22.06 -5.96 -7.44
C PRO A 53 -21.47 -6.01 -8.86
N ALA A 54 -20.87 -4.92 -9.33
CA ALA A 54 -20.23 -4.83 -10.65
C ALA A 54 -18.76 -5.30 -10.66
N ILE A 55 -18.29 -6.00 -9.62
CA ILE A 55 -16.89 -6.46 -9.58
C ILE A 55 -16.53 -7.37 -10.76
N GLY A 56 -17.44 -8.22 -11.20
CA GLY A 56 -17.21 -9.08 -12.36
C GLY A 56 -16.94 -8.29 -13.64
N ASP A 57 -17.72 -7.25 -13.90
CA ASP A 57 -17.55 -6.37 -15.06
C ASP A 57 -16.25 -5.60 -14.97
N LEU A 58 -15.92 -5.07 -13.78
CA LEU A 58 -14.65 -4.38 -13.53
C LEU A 58 -13.44 -5.29 -13.80
N LEU A 59 -13.47 -6.52 -13.29
CA LEU A 59 -12.39 -7.48 -13.52
C LEU A 59 -12.26 -7.83 -15.01
N ASN A 60 -13.36 -7.97 -15.74
CA ASN A 60 -13.34 -8.22 -17.17
C ASN A 60 -12.67 -7.08 -17.96
N VAL A 61 -12.87 -5.83 -17.57
CA VAL A 61 -12.21 -4.67 -18.19
C VAL A 61 -10.71 -4.69 -17.89
N LEU A 62 -10.31 -4.86 -16.62
CA LEU A 62 -8.92 -4.75 -16.20
C LEU A 62 -8.05 -5.95 -16.57
N THR A 63 -8.64 -7.16 -16.62
CA THR A 63 -7.89 -8.39 -16.89
C THR A 63 -7.36 -8.40 -18.33
N GLY A 64 -6.05 -8.59 -18.46
CA GLY A 64 -5.36 -8.60 -19.76
C GLY A 64 -4.80 -7.25 -20.19
N GLY A 65 -5.22 -6.15 -19.55
CA GLY A 65 -4.66 -4.81 -19.79
C GLY A 65 -3.59 -4.37 -18.79
N CYS A 66 -3.62 -4.96 -17.59
CA CYS A 66 -2.65 -4.65 -16.54
C CYS A 66 -2.38 -5.86 -15.63
N GLN A 67 -1.37 -5.75 -14.76
CA GLN A 67 -1.15 -6.68 -13.65
C GLN A 67 -2.11 -6.31 -12.52
N LEU A 68 -3.10 -7.17 -12.26
CA LEU A 68 -4.19 -6.87 -11.35
C LEU A 68 -4.01 -7.57 -10.00
N LEU A 69 -3.97 -6.75 -8.92
CA LEU A 69 -4.04 -7.21 -7.55
C LEU A 69 -5.43 -6.89 -6.97
N LEU A 70 -6.04 -7.87 -6.33
CA LEU A 70 -7.35 -7.74 -5.70
C LEU A 70 -7.22 -7.97 -4.20
N THR A 71 -7.53 -6.97 -3.39
CA THR A 71 -7.51 -7.13 -1.93
C THR A 71 -8.79 -7.80 -1.43
N CYS A 72 -8.66 -8.61 -0.40
CA CYS A 72 -9.77 -9.17 0.37
C CYS A 72 -9.42 -9.21 1.85
N CYS A 73 -10.44 -9.22 2.70
CA CYS A 73 -10.31 -9.35 4.16
C CYS A 73 -10.70 -10.77 4.64
N GLY A 74 -10.99 -11.70 3.73
CA GLY A 74 -11.32 -13.09 4.06
C GLY A 74 -12.66 -13.29 4.74
N SER A 75 -13.58 -12.35 4.65
CA SER A 75 -14.94 -12.51 5.18
C SER A 75 -15.69 -13.63 4.45
N GLN A 76 -16.66 -14.27 5.11
CA GLN A 76 -17.46 -15.35 4.51
C GLN A 76 -18.18 -14.90 3.24
N GLU A 77 -18.61 -13.65 3.18
CA GLU A 77 -19.23 -13.08 2.00
C GLU A 77 -18.25 -12.94 0.84
N GLU A 78 -17.04 -12.41 1.09
CA GLU A 78 -15.98 -12.32 0.09
C GLU A 78 -15.56 -13.70 -0.43
N LEU A 79 -15.35 -14.67 0.47
CA LEU A 79 -15.01 -16.04 0.10
C LEU A 79 -16.11 -16.69 -0.76
N SER A 80 -17.38 -16.41 -0.45
CA SER A 80 -18.51 -16.91 -1.22
C SER A 80 -18.59 -16.29 -2.63
N ARG A 81 -18.18 -15.03 -2.77
CA ARG A 81 -18.12 -14.34 -4.08
C ARG A 81 -16.93 -14.80 -4.91
N LEU A 82 -15.76 -14.98 -4.29
CA LEU A 82 -14.55 -15.49 -4.96
C LEU A 82 -14.79 -16.86 -5.61
N LYS A 83 -15.58 -17.73 -5.02
CA LYS A 83 -15.95 -19.03 -5.61
C LYS A 83 -16.69 -18.91 -6.96
N ARG A 84 -17.27 -17.75 -7.26
CA ARG A 84 -18.01 -17.46 -8.50
C ARG A 84 -17.21 -16.67 -9.53
N LEU A 85 -16.07 -16.11 -9.13
CA LEU A 85 -15.19 -15.35 -10.01
C LEU A 85 -14.12 -16.26 -10.60
N SER A 86 -13.77 -16.03 -11.86
CA SER A 86 -12.63 -16.72 -12.48
C SER A 86 -11.32 -16.16 -11.88
N PRO A 87 -10.42 -17.00 -11.36
CA PRO A 87 -9.14 -16.55 -10.80
C PRO A 87 -8.12 -16.13 -11.86
N SER A 88 -8.42 -16.31 -13.14
CA SER A 88 -7.46 -16.07 -14.23
C SER A 88 -7.08 -14.61 -14.33
N GLY A 89 -5.78 -14.31 -14.28
CA GLY A 89 -5.23 -12.96 -14.45
C GLY A 89 -5.34 -12.06 -13.22
N VAL A 90 -5.77 -12.58 -12.06
CA VAL A 90 -5.93 -11.81 -10.82
C VAL A 90 -5.05 -12.38 -9.72
N GLN A 91 -4.15 -11.56 -9.18
CA GLN A 91 -3.39 -11.89 -7.97
C GLN A 91 -4.18 -11.47 -6.73
N LEU A 92 -4.41 -12.40 -5.80
CA LEU A 92 -5.14 -12.12 -4.57
C LEU A 92 -4.20 -11.65 -3.46
N LEU A 93 -4.58 -10.56 -2.78
CA LEU A 93 -3.89 -9.99 -1.63
C LEU A 93 -4.81 -10.06 -0.40
N LEU A 94 -4.54 -10.98 0.52
CA LEU A 94 -5.28 -11.09 1.77
C LEU A 94 -4.76 -10.05 2.76
N ASN A 95 -5.57 -9.01 3.02
CA ASN A 95 -5.27 -8.01 4.02
C ASN A 95 -5.61 -8.54 5.42
N ILE A 96 -4.57 -8.86 6.19
CA ILE A 96 -4.71 -9.43 7.53
C ILE A 96 -4.68 -8.38 8.64
N THR A 97 -4.54 -7.11 8.31
CA THR A 97 -4.50 -6.02 9.32
C THR A 97 -5.78 -5.98 10.17
N SER A 98 -6.91 -6.29 9.56
CA SER A 98 -8.21 -6.35 10.24
C SER A 98 -8.46 -7.63 11.04
N PHE A 99 -7.61 -8.65 10.92
CA PHE A 99 -7.75 -9.92 11.67
C PHE A 99 -7.39 -9.76 13.14
N ALA A 100 -6.54 -8.77 13.46
CA ALA A 100 -6.30 -8.37 14.84
C ALA A 100 -7.52 -7.60 15.36
N GLY A 101 -8.24 -8.14 16.33
CA GLY A 101 -9.21 -7.35 17.11
C GLY A 101 -8.51 -6.22 17.87
N ALA A 102 -9.27 -5.31 18.50
CA ALA A 102 -8.74 -4.10 19.15
C ALA A 102 -7.59 -4.36 20.15
N GLU A 103 -7.52 -5.56 20.74
CA GLU A 103 -6.49 -5.95 21.72
C GLU A 103 -5.93 -7.36 21.50
N LYS A 104 -6.24 -8.00 20.37
CA LYS A 104 -5.84 -9.39 20.14
C LYS A 104 -4.85 -9.49 19.01
N LYS A 105 -3.87 -10.40 19.18
CA LYS A 105 -3.00 -10.87 18.11
C LYS A 105 -3.82 -11.54 17.00
N ILE A 106 -3.26 -11.57 15.80
CA ILE A 106 -3.82 -12.34 14.69
C ILE A 106 -3.86 -13.81 15.06
N ASP A 107 -5.07 -14.39 15.00
CA ASP A 107 -5.27 -15.82 15.28
C ASP A 107 -4.74 -16.64 14.09
N PRO A 108 -3.69 -17.45 14.27
CA PRO A 108 -3.09 -18.23 13.20
C PRO A 108 -4.01 -19.32 12.68
N ASP A 109 -4.88 -19.91 13.52
CA ASP A 109 -5.80 -20.98 13.11
C ASP A 109 -6.93 -20.41 12.24
N HIS A 110 -7.43 -19.22 12.59
CA HIS A 110 -8.37 -18.48 11.74
C HIS A 110 -7.74 -18.10 10.42
N LEU A 111 -6.53 -17.53 10.43
CA LEU A 111 -5.79 -17.17 9.22
C LEU A 111 -5.58 -18.39 8.31
N LEU A 112 -5.18 -19.54 8.89
CA LEU A 112 -4.99 -20.77 8.13
C LEU A 112 -6.29 -21.26 7.49
N THR A 113 -7.41 -21.14 8.21
CA THR A 113 -8.73 -21.49 7.68
C THR A 113 -9.07 -20.66 6.46
N VAL A 114 -8.86 -19.33 6.52
CA VAL A 114 -9.11 -18.43 5.39
C VAL A 114 -8.19 -18.75 4.20
N VAL A 115 -6.90 -18.97 4.44
CA VAL A 115 -5.94 -19.36 3.39
C VAL A 115 -6.37 -20.64 2.70
N HIS A 116 -6.80 -21.67 3.46
CA HIS A 116 -7.30 -22.92 2.89
C HIS A 116 -8.56 -22.72 2.03
N GLU A 117 -9.50 -21.89 2.47
CA GLU A 117 -10.71 -21.61 1.67
C GLU A 117 -10.38 -20.85 0.36
N LEU A 118 -9.40 -19.94 0.39
CA LEU A 118 -8.91 -19.26 -0.81
C LEU A 118 -8.25 -20.25 -1.77
N ARG A 119 -7.39 -21.15 -1.29
CA ARG A 119 -6.75 -22.19 -2.10
C ARG A 119 -7.76 -23.17 -2.71
N LYS A 120 -8.78 -23.58 -1.95
CA LYS A 120 -9.89 -24.39 -2.48
C LYS A 120 -10.66 -23.68 -3.61
N SER A 121 -10.66 -22.36 -3.61
CA SER A 121 -11.27 -21.55 -4.67
C SER A 121 -10.32 -21.28 -5.84
N GLY A 122 -9.13 -21.90 -5.87
CA GLY A 122 -8.14 -21.78 -6.95
C GLY A 122 -7.23 -20.55 -6.84
N HIS A 123 -7.21 -19.88 -5.67
CA HIS A 123 -6.39 -18.70 -5.43
C HIS A 123 -5.21 -19.03 -4.51
N GLU A 124 -3.99 -18.65 -4.92
CA GLU A 124 -2.84 -18.63 -4.03
C GLU A 124 -2.69 -17.20 -3.45
N PRO A 125 -3.04 -16.97 -2.18
CA PRO A 125 -3.01 -15.63 -1.62
C PRO A 125 -1.59 -15.16 -1.29
N HIS A 126 -1.32 -13.88 -1.56
CA HIS A 126 -0.27 -13.13 -0.87
C HIS A 126 -0.86 -12.52 0.39
N LEU A 127 -0.07 -12.37 1.45
CA LEU A 127 -0.51 -11.66 2.66
C LEU A 127 -0.08 -10.21 2.64
N ALA A 128 -0.92 -9.33 3.18
CA ALA A 128 -0.59 -7.93 3.43
C ALA A 128 -0.93 -7.55 4.87
N LEU A 129 0.01 -6.90 5.55
CA LEU A 129 -0.16 -6.32 6.87
C LEU A 129 0.29 -4.86 6.83
N THR A 130 -0.61 -3.92 7.12
CA THR A 130 -0.19 -2.53 7.35
C THR A 130 0.55 -2.46 8.68
N PRO A 131 1.83 -2.03 8.70
CA PRO A 131 2.59 -1.91 9.94
C PRO A 131 1.98 -0.85 10.84
N LEU A 132 1.55 -1.27 12.04
CA LEU A 132 1.02 -0.42 13.10
C LEU A 132 1.79 -0.68 14.39
N ARG A 133 1.82 0.26 15.32
CA ARG A 133 2.51 0.09 16.61
C ARG A 133 2.11 -1.20 17.32
N LYS A 134 0.82 -1.54 17.26
CA LYS A 134 0.24 -2.72 17.92
C LYS A 134 0.63 -4.05 17.30
N ASN A 135 1.02 -4.09 16.01
CA ASN A 135 1.26 -5.34 15.28
C ASN A 135 2.70 -5.55 14.82
N LEU A 136 3.63 -4.60 15.04
CA LEU A 136 5.03 -4.77 14.65
C LEU A 136 5.65 -6.05 15.23
N SER A 137 5.38 -6.34 16.50
CA SER A 137 5.91 -7.53 17.17
C SER A 137 5.36 -8.86 16.63
N GLU A 138 4.28 -8.83 15.85
CA GLU A 138 3.68 -10.02 15.25
C GLU A 138 4.32 -10.38 13.89
N ILE A 139 5.02 -9.46 13.25
CA ILE A 139 5.62 -9.67 11.92
C ILE A 139 6.49 -10.94 11.86
N PRO A 140 7.39 -11.21 12.82
CA PRO A 140 8.19 -12.44 12.80
C PRO A 140 7.35 -13.73 12.82
N ASP A 141 6.31 -13.79 13.64
CA ASP A 141 5.43 -14.96 13.74
C ASP A 141 4.61 -15.16 12.46
N LEU A 142 4.17 -14.07 11.84
CA LEU A 142 3.46 -14.10 10.54
C LEU A 142 4.37 -14.54 9.39
N LEU A 143 5.65 -14.17 9.42
CA LEU A 143 6.62 -14.65 8.43
C LEU A 143 6.92 -16.15 8.60
N ARG A 144 7.01 -16.65 9.85
CA ARG A 144 7.08 -18.10 10.10
C ARG A 144 5.82 -18.79 9.56
N PHE A 145 4.65 -18.26 9.86
CA PHE A 145 3.39 -18.77 9.32
C PHE A 145 3.42 -18.85 7.79
N CYS A 146 3.90 -17.80 7.10
CA CYS A 146 4.05 -17.81 5.65
C CYS A 146 4.97 -18.94 5.18
N SER A 147 6.12 -19.11 5.84
CA SER A 147 7.09 -20.16 5.50
C SER A 147 6.50 -21.56 5.72
N ASP A 148 5.86 -21.78 6.87
CA ASP A 148 5.32 -23.09 7.28
C ASP A 148 4.15 -23.53 6.39
N HIS A 149 3.39 -22.56 5.87
CA HIS A 149 2.23 -22.83 5.03
C HIS A 149 2.46 -22.53 3.53
N GLY A 150 3.72 -22.26 3.14
CA GLY A 150 4.11 -22.06 1.74
C GLY A 150 3.46 -20.85 1.07
N ILE A 151 3.21 -19.78 1.83
CA ILE A 151 2.70 -18.53 1.29
C ILE A 151 3.87 -17.78 0.64
N PRO A 152 3.78 -17.47 -0.67
CA PRO A 152 4.95 -17.05 -1.42
C PRO A 152 5.39 -15.62 -1.12
N LYS A 153 4.45 -14.74 -0.74
CA LYS A 153 4.72 -13.30 -0.59
C LYS A 153 4.05 -12.68 0.62
N PHE A 154 4.81 -11.81 1.31
CA PHE A 154 4.32 -10.99 2.42
C PHE A 154 4.58 -9.51 2.12
N LYS A 155 3.53 -8.69 2.16
CA LYS A 155 3.59 -7.27 1.83
C LYS A 155 3.36 -6.42 3.06
N LEU A 156 4.20 -5.40 3.24
CA LEU A 156 4.10 -4.37 4.27
C LEU A 156 3.87 -3.01 3.58
N PRO A 157 2.60 -2.67 3.24
CA PRO A 157 2.27 -1.40 2.62
C PRO A 157 2.36 -0.25 3.63
N ASN A 158 2.53 0.97 3.16
CA ASN A 158 2.30 2.15 3.98
C ASN A 158 0.81 2.30 4.31
N ALA A 159 0.52 2.96 5.43
CA ALA A 159 -0.85 3.30 5.79
C ALA A 159 -1.48 4.25 4.76
N HIS A 160 -2.76 4.09 4.54
CA HIS A 160 -3.58 5.02 3.77
C HIS A 160 -4.07 6.17 4.66
N ILE A 161 -4.27 7.34 4.07
CA ILE A 161 -4.87 8.50 4.73
C ILE A 161 -6.09 8.92 3.94
N GLY A 162 -7.19 9.16 4.65
CA GLY A 162 -8.45 9.57 4.03
C GLY A 162 -9.18 8.44 3.32
N ASP A 163 -8.80 7.19 3.59
CA ASP A 163 -9.54 6.02 3.15
C ASP A 163 -10.83 5.91 3.98
N SER A 164 -11.96 5.70 3.30
CA SER A 164 -13.24 5.42 3.93
C SER A 164 -13.25 4.10 4.72
N PHE A 165 -12.26 3.24 4.54
CA PHE A 165 -12.16 1.93 5.17
C PHE A 165 -11.14 1.84 6.30
N HIS A 166 -10.06 2.65 6.26
CA HIS A 166 -8.98 2.63 7.25
C HIS A 166 -8.35 4.01 7.40
N ASP A 167 -8.95 4.84 8.24
CA ASP A 167 -8.37 6.13 8.61
C ASP A 167 -7.46 5.95 9.83
N TYR A 168 -6.18 5.68 9.60
CA TYR A 168 -5.21 5.50 10.67
C TYR A 168 -4.79 6.83 11.27
N SER A 169 -4.94 6.96 12.57
CA SER A 169 -4.41 8.10 13.31
C SER A 169 -2.87 8.05 13.40
N SER A 170 -2.26 9.22 13.57
CA SER A 170 -0.82 9.29 13.78
C SER A 170 -0.33 8.53 15.02
N GLU A 171 -1.23 8.22 15.97
CA GLU A 171 -0.91 7.48 17.20
C GLU A 171 -0.80 5.97 16.96
N GLU A 172 -1.49 5.45 15.93
CA GLU A 172 -1.45 4.04 15.56
C GLU A 172 -0.22 3.68 14.73
N LEU A 173 0.36 4.67 14.02
CA LEU A 173 1.51 4.44 13.16
C LEU A 173 2.81 4.29 13.97
N PRO A 174 3.72 3.42 13.50
CA PRO A 174 5.02 3.26 14.15
C PRO A 174 5.81 4.56 14.14
N ARG A 175 6.61 4.74 15.18
CA ARG A 175 7.59 5.82 15.32
C ARG A 175 8.95 5.22 15.59
N TRP A 176 9.99 6.07 15.55
CA TRP A 176 11.36 5.62 15.79
C TRP A 176 11.55 4.73 17.04
N PRO A 177 11.00 5.04 18.23
CA PRO A 177 11.16 4.16 19.40
C PRO A 177 10.53 2.77 19.21
N ASP A 178 9.44 2.68 18.46
CA ASP A 178 8.79 1.40 18.15
C ASP A 178 9.68 0.57 17.22
N LEU A 179 10.34 1.21 16.24
CA LEU A 179 11.31 0.56 15.35
C LEU A 179 12.57 0.09 16.08
N GLU A 180 13.07 0.86 17.07
CA GLU A 180 14.19 0.43 17.89
C GLU A 180 13.88 -0.84 18.68
N SER A 181 12.68 -0.89 19.27
CA SER A 181 12.19 -2.08 19.96
C SER A 181 12.02 -3.26 18.99
N PHE A 182 11.50 -3.01 17.80
CA PHE A 182 11.32 -4.02 16.76
C PHE A 182 12.66 -4.56 16.23
N ARG A 183 13.70 -3.73 16.16
CA ARG A 183 15.05 -4.12 15.68
C ARG A 183 15.60 -5.31 16.46
N GLN A 184 15.45 -5.31 17.79
CA GLN A 184 15.90 -6.43 18.62
C GLN A 184 15.10 -7.71 18.31
N THR A 185 13.77 -7.59 18.29
CA THR A 185 12.88 -8.71 17.94
C THR A 185 13.22 -9.31 16.57
N TRP A 186 13.52 -8.44 15.60
CA TRP A 186 13.89 -8.84 14.25
C TRP A 186 15.27 -9.54 14.22
N SER A 187 16.25 -9.02 14.94
CA SER A 187 17.58 -9.63 15.06
C SER A 187 17.50 -11.04 15.63
N ASP A 188 16.72 -11.23 16.69
CA ASP A 188 16.52 -12.54 17.33
C ASP A 188 15.81 -13.51 16.38
N PHE A 189 14.86 -13.03 15.59
CA PHE A 189 14.17 -13.83 14.58
C PHE A 189 15.14 -14.29 13.46
N LEU A 190 16.00 -13.42 12.94
CA LEU A 190 16.99 -13.78 11.93
C LEU A 190 18.01 -14.79 12.47
N ALA A 191 18.46 -14.63 13.72
CA ALA A 191 19.40 -15.54 14.37
C ALA A 191 18.83 -16.97 14.51
N ALA A 192 17.50 -17.11 14.57
CA ALA A 192 16.83 -18.40 14.59
C ALA A 192 16.84 -19.15 13.24
N GLY A 193 17.33 -18.52 12.16
CA GLY A 193 17.54 -19.16 10.85
C GLY A 193 16.24 -19.48 10.09
N SER A 194 15.17 -18.74 10.32
CA SER A 194 13.89 -18.95 9.63
C SER A 194 13.98 -18.59 8.14
N ARG A 195 13.36 -19.44 7.30
CA ARG A 195 13.20 -19.11 5.88
C ARG A 195 12.18 -17.99 5.73
N LEU A 196 12.49 -17.01 4.88
CA LEU A 196 11.60 -15.86 4.60
C LEU A 196 10.83 -16.09 3.29
N PRO A 197 9.55 -15.67 3.23
CA PRO A 197 8.85 -15.50 1.95
C PRO A 197 9.47 -14.32 1.18
N ASP A 198 9.04 -14.11 -0.06
CA ASP A 198 9.32 -12.86 -0.76
C ASP A 198 8.65 -11.70 -0.02
N MET A 199 9.42 -10.66 0.33
CA MET A 199 8.94 -9.51 1.10
C MET A 199 8.90 -8.25 0.25
N GLU A 200 7.77 -7.56 0.27
CA GLU A 200 7.61 -6.22 -0.31
C GLU A 200 7.37 -5.22 0.83
N ILE A 201 8.38 -4.41 1.15
CA ILE A 201 8.35 -3.45 2.27
C ILE A 201 8.37 -2.04 1.68
N HIS A 202 7.32 -1.26 1.94
CA HIS A 202 7.17 0.08 1.36
C HIS A 202 7.86 1.17 2.16
N ASP A 203 7.90 1.03 3.48
CA ASP A 203 8.57 2.01 4.34
C ASP A 203 10.08 1.80 4.34
N LEU A 204 10.83 2.87 4.10
CA LEU A 204 12.30 2.84 4.01
C LEU A 204 12.96 2.45 5.34
N PHE A 205 12.50 2.99 6.47
CA PHE A 205 13.13 2.76 7.77
C PHE A 205 12.85 1.35 8.29
N LEU A 206 11.64 0.84 8.03
CA LEU A 206 11.30 -0.55 8.32
C LEU A 206 12.08 -1.51 7.42
N TRP A 207 12.21 -1.18 6.13
CA TRP A 207 12.99 -1.95 5.18
C TRP A 207 14.46 -2.08 5.61
N GLU A 208 15.11 -1.01 6.09
CA GLU A 208 16.48 -1.05 6.58
C GLU A 208 16.69 -1.97 7.77
N ILE A 209 15.69 -2.05 8.65
CA ILE A 209 15.75 -2.96 9.79
C ILE A 209 15.59 -4.40 9.33
N MET A 210 14.67 -4.65 8.40
CA MET A 210 14.30 -6.00 7.99
C MET A 210 15.26 -6.61 6.97
N THR A 211 16.07 -5.79 6.27
CA THR A 211 17.01 -6.25 5.25
C THR A 211 18.46 -5.77 5.51
N PRO A 212 19.03 -6.03 6.70
CA PRO A 212 20.31 -5.45 7.12
C PRO A 212 21.50 -5.88 6.24
N ASP A 213 21.42 -7.07 5.63
CA ASP A 213 22.47 -7.63 4.78
C ASP A 213 22.40 -7.15 3.31
N GLN A 214 21.28 -6.54 2.93
CA GLN A 214 21.17 -5.92 1.62
C GLN A 214 21.87 -4.56 1.68
N LYS A 215 23.13 -4.51 1.27
CA LYS A 215 23.86 -3.28 1.04
C LYS A 215 23.34 -2.49 -0.16
N GLN A 216 22.04 -2.52 -0.36
CA GLN A 216 21.41 -1.68 -1.37
C GLN A 216 21.63 -0.23 -0.96
N ASN A 217 22.18 0.51 -1.88
CA ASN A 217 22.39 1.92 -1.68
C ASN A 217 21.00 2.57 -1.52
N ARG A 218 20.73 3.20 -0.38
CA ARG A 218 19.51 3.98 -0.16
C ARG A 218 19.24 4.96 -1.32
N ALA A 219 20.27 5.45 -1.97
CA ALA A 219 20.15 6.30 -3.16
C ALA A 219 19.33 5.63 -4.30
N GLU A 220 19.29 4.30 -4.37
CA GLU A 220 18.49 3.56 -5.35
C GLU A 220 16.99 3.58 -5.01
N TYR A 221 16.64 3.93 -3.77
CA TYR A 221 15.24 4.13 -3.35
C TYR A 221 14.55 5.22 -4.18
N GLY A 222 15.30 6.21 -4.68
CA GLY A 222 14.78 7.24 -5.59
C GLY A 222 13.81 8.23 -4.94
N GLY A 223 13.66 8.20 -3.63
CA GLY A 223 12.79 9.09 -2.87
C GLY A 223 11.29 8.82 -3.06
N CYS A 224 10.48 9.78 -2.65
CA CYS A 224 9.01 9.68 -2.71
C CYS A 224 8.50 9.63 -4.15
N GLN A 225 7.76 8.58 -4.48
CA GLN A 225 7.22 8.31 -5.82
C GLN A 225 5.77 8.81 -6.01
N ALA A 226 5.19 9.48 -5.03
CA ALA A 226 3.86 10.09 -5.14
C ALA A 226 3.79 11.06 -6.32
N GLY A 227 2.77 10.94 -7.18
CA GLY A 227 2.65 11.74 -8.39
C GLY A 227 3.75 11.51 -9.43
N ASN A 228 4.51 10.42 -9.35
CA ASN A 228 5.48 9.97 -10.36
C ASN A 228 5.16 8.57 -10.83
N SER A 229 5.72 7.52 -10.20
CA SER A 229 5.39 6.14 -10.53
C SER A 229 4.17 5.61 -9.76
N LEU A 230 3.70 6.32 -8.73
CA LEU A 230 2.54 5.96 -7.91
C LEU A 230 1.41 6.95 -8.10
N GLY A 231 0.18 6.42 -8.13
CA GLY A 231 -1.06 7.17 -8.06
C GLY A 231 -2.10 6.42 -7.23
N HIS A 232 -3.17 7.11 -6.87
CA HIS A 232 -4.30 6.54 -6.13
C HIS A 232 -5.61 7.12 -6.65
N VAL A 233 -6.65 6.29 -6.73
CA VAL A 233 -8.02 6.69 -7.04
C VAL A 233 -8.88 6.38 -5.83
N ASP A 234 -9.56 7.37 -5.28
CA ASP A 234 -10.49 7.16 -4.17
C ASP A 234 -11.83 6.58 -4.65
N CYS A 235 -12.72 6.24 -3.70
CA CYS A 235 -14.03 5.65 -4.01
C CYS A 235 -14.97 6.59 -4.79
N ARG A 236 -14.65 7.88 -4.90
CA ARG A 236 -15.39 8.88 -5.69
C ARG A 236 -14.79 9.11 -7.07
N GLY A 237 -13.70 8.44 -7.41
CA GLY A 237 -12.97 8.62 -8.65
C GLY A 237 -11.96 9.77 -8.63
N VAL A 238 -11.72 10.39 -7.48
CA VAL A 238 -10.71 11.45 -7.36
C VAL A 238 -9.32 10.82 -7.41
N VAL A 239 -8.47 11.37 -8.27
CA VAL A 239 -7.07 10.95 -8.41
C VAL A 239 -6.20 11.72 -7.43
N HIS A 240 -5.35 11.01 -6.71
CA HIS A 240 -4.38 11.53 -5.75
C HIS A 240 -2.95 11.11 -6.12
N PRO A 241 -1.91 11.82 -5.65
CA PRO A 241 -0.51 11.46 -5.91
C PRO A 241 -0.12 10.06 -5.42
N CYS A 242 -0.67 9.63 -4.30
CA CYS A 242 -0.64 8.28 -3.75
C CYS A 242 -1.66 8.16 -2.61
N ALA A 243 -1.87 6.97 -2.07
CA ALA A 243 -2.82 6.72 -1.00
C ALA A 243 -2.49 7.40 0.35
N ALA A 244 -1.26 7.90 0.52
CA ALA A 244 -0.83 8.64 1.70
C ALA A 244 -0.78 10.17 1.49
N TRP A 245 -1.24 10.66 0.34
CA TRP A 245 -1.24 12.08 0.00
C TRP A 245 -2.62 12.50 -0.48
N PRO A 246 -3.46 13.11 0.39
CA PRO A 246 -4.89 13.31 0.13
C PRO A 246 -5.23 14.48 -0.80
N GLU A 247 -4.24 15.24 -1.30
CA GLU A 247 -4.49 16.36 -2.23
C GLU A 247 -5.01 15.84 -3.58
N PRO A 248 -6.14 16.38 -4.12
CA PRO A 248 -6.71 15.94 -5.38
C PRO A 248 -5.89 16.44 -6.57
N LEU A 249 -5.68 15.60 -7.57
CA LEU A 249 -5.07 15.95 -8.85
C LEU A 249 -6.11 16.14 -9.96
N GLY A 250 -7.24 15.47 -9.89
CA GLY A 250 -8.33 15.50 -10.86
C GLY A 250 -9.38 14.44 -10.58
N LEU A 251 -10.33 14.29 -11.50
CA LEU A 251 -11.50 13.41 -11.33
C LEU A 251 -11.70 12.50 -12.55
N LEU A 252 -11.71 11.20 -12.35
CA LEU A 252 -12.08 10.19 -13.34
C LEU A 252 -13.59 9.86 -13.26
N PRO A 253 -14.24 9.57 -14.41
CA PRO A 253 -13.74 9.64 -15.79
C PRO A 253 -13.92 11.01 -16.46
N GLY A 254 -14.19 12.05 -15.70
CA GLY A 254 -14.44 13.41 -16.23
C GLY A 254 -13.24 14.03 -16.96
N GLN A 255 -12.03 13.59 -16.62
CA GLN A 255 -10.77 13.91 -17.29
C GLN A 255 -10.09 12.62 -17.68
N SER A 256 -9.16 12.60 -18.63
CA SER A 256 -8.29 11.46 -18.85
C SER A 256 -7.21 11.40 -17.75
N LEU A 257 -6.76 10.19 -17.40
CA LEU A 257 -5.66 10.06 -16.43
C LEU A 257 -4.36 10.70 -16.96
N GLN A 258 -4.15 10.71 -18.28
CA GLN A 258 -3.01 11.35 -18.92
C GLN A 258 -3.05 12.88 -18.74
N ASP A 259 -4.22 13.52 -18.92
CA ASP A 259 -4.38 14.96 -18.69
C ASP A 259 -4.15 15.32 -17.23
N ILE A 260 -4.69 14.53 -16.30
CA ILE A 260 -4.47 14.69 -14.86
C ILE A 260 -2.98 14.57 -14.54
N TRP A 261 -2.30 13.58 -15.13
CA TRP A 261 -0.88 13.31 -14.86
C TRP A 261 0.05 14.38 -15.48
N GLY A 262 -0.36 14.99 -16.58
CA GLY A 262 0.30 16.15 -17.19
C GLY A 262 -0.04 17.49 -16.55
N GLY A 263 -0.96 17.52 -15.57
CA GLY A 263 -1.54 18.73 -15.00
C GLY A 263 -0.63 19.50 -14.03
N THR A 264 -1.06 20.73 -13.74
CA THR A 264 -0.37 21.67 -12.84
C THR A 264 -0.42 21.21 -11.39
N GLU A 265 -1.49 20.55 -10.98
CA GLU A 265 -1.70 20.01 -9.62
C GLU A 265 -0.64 18.97 -9.29
N ARG A 266 -0.40 18.03 -10.21
CA ARG A 266 0.68 17.04 -10.05
C ARG A 266 2.05 17.73 -10.01
N SER A 267 2.30 18.69 -10.88
CA SER A 267 3.57 19.42 -10.93
C SER A 267 3.84 20.12 -9.60
N ALA A 268 2.85 20.79 -9.03
CA ALA A 268 2.95 21.42 -7.71
C ALA A 268 3.30 20.42 -6.60
N VAL A 269 2.68 19.23 -6.60
CA VAL A 269 3.03 18.17 -5.64
C VAL A 269 4.48 17.72 -5.83
N ARG A 270 4.96 17.53 -7.06
CA ARG A 270 6.35 17.13 -7.33
C ARG A 270 7.35 18.21 -6.91
N GLU A 271 7.02 19.49 -7.08
CA GLU A 271 7.81 20.62 -6.57
C GLU A 271 7.90 20.59 -5.04
N LEU A 272 6.77 20.32 -4.35
CA LEU A 272 6.77 20.17 -2.88
C LEU A 272 7.63 18.99 -2.42
N ILE A 273 7.58 17.86 -3.13
CA ILE A 273 8.40 16.67 -2.81
C ILE A 273 9.90 16.98 -3.01
N ALA A 274 10.25 17.78 -3.99
CA ALA A 274 11.64 18.17 -4.26
C ALA A 274 12.21 19.13 -3.19
N GLN A 275 11.35 19.81 -2.42
CA GLN A 275 11.78 20.69 -1.35
C GLN A 275 12.25 19.87 -0.13
N MET A 276 13.31 20.33 0.52
CA MET A 276 13.79 19.77 1.77
C MET A 276 12.76 19.99 2.89
N PRO A 277 12.30 18.94 3.59
CA PRO A 277 11.46 19.12 4.76
C PRO A 277 12.17 19.93 5.82
N GLN A 278 11.45 20.82 6.50
CA GLN A 278 12.04 21.66 7.55
C GLN A 278 12.69 20.81 8.66
N GLY A 279 12.07 19.71 9.02
CA GLY A 279 12.58 18.78 10.06
C GLY A 279 13.81 17.97 9.61
N CYS A 280 14.26 18.12 8.35
CA CYS A 280 15.45 17.46 7.80
C CYS A 280 16.64 18.40 7.59
N HIS A 281 16.51 19.68 7.99
CA HIS A 281 17.61 20.63 7.84
C HIS A 281 18.86 20.19 8.63
N GLY A 282 20.01 20.19 7.97
CA GLY A 282 21.29 19.77 8.55
C GLY A 282 21.48 18.25 8.67
N CYS A 283 20.57 17.44 8.13
CA CYS A 283 20.71 15.99 8.15
C CYS A 283 21.66 15.53 7.04
N SER A 284 22.69 14.74 7.41
CA SER A 284 23.65 14.16 6.46
C SER A 284 23.02 13.07 5.58
N ASP A 285 21.95 12.44 6.03
CA ASP A 285 21.31 11.31 5.33
C ASP A 285 20.21 11.75 4.34
N LEU A 286 19.96 13.07 4.20
CA LEU A 286 18.88 13.56 3.35
C LEU A 286 19.02 13.13 1.89
N ASP A 287 20.26 13.18 1.36
CA ASP A 287 20.55 12.79 -0.03
C ASP A 287 20.38 11.27 -0.28
N ILE A 288 20.17 10.51 0.77
CA ILE A 288 20.01 9.06 0.74
C ILE A 288 18.54 8.67 0.98
N CYS A 289 17.86 9.30 1.98
CA CYS A 289 16.50 8.96 2.35
C CYS A 289 15.44 9.88 1.72
N PHE A 290 15.83 11.03 1.17
CA PHE A 290 14.94 12.01 0.53
C PHE A 290 13.76 12.45 1.41
N GLY A 291 13.90 12.35 2.75
CA GLY A 291 12.86 12.68 3.71
C GLY A 291 11.83 11.57 3.97
N GLY A 292 12.06 10.33 3.48
CA GLY A 292 11.19 9.17 3.71
C GLY A 292 9.84 9.27 3.02
N CYS A 293 8.76 8.83 3.71
CA CYS A 293 7.39 8.94 3.21
C CYS A 293 6.85 10.37 3.34
N ARG A 294 6.98 11.17 2.29
CA ARG A 294 6.58 12.59 2.29
C ARG A 294 5.06 12.78 2.52
N GLY A 295 4.22 11.87 2.03
CA GLY A 295 2.76 11.94 2.22
C GLY A 295 2.37 11.79 3.68
N LEU A 296 2.82 10.74 4.36
CA LEU A 296 2.55 10.51 5.78
C LEU A 296 3.15 11.63 6.65
N ALA A 297 4.39 12.03 6.35
CA ALA A 297 5.07 13.08 7.11
C ALA A 297 4.32 14.41 7.04
N ARG A 298 3.92 14.84 5.85
CA ARG A 298 3.19 16.10 5.64
C ARG A 298 1.82 16.10 6.33
N THR A 299 1.09 15.00 6.23
CA THR A 299 -0.29 14.92 6.72
C THR A 299 -0.35 14.68 8.22
N LEU A 300 0.52 13.81 8.76
CA LEU A 300 0.42 13.36 10.14
C LEU A 300 1.52 13.92 11.07
N ASN A 301 2.56 14.57 10.53
CA ASN A 301 3.66 15.10 11.32
C ASN A 301 4.08 16.53 10.93
N PRO A 302 3.14 17.45 10.62
CA PRO A 302 3.47 18.80 10.20
C PRO A 302 4.21 19.59 11.30
N SER A 303 3.89 19.35 12.57
CA SER A 303 4.53 20.02 13.72
C SER A 303 6.01 19.68 13.89
N ALA A 304 6.47 18.54 13.35
CA ALA A 304 7.88 18.14 13.31
C ALA A 304 8.58 18.55 12.00
N GLY A 305 8.04 19.53 11.29
CA GLY A 305 8.59 20.04 10.04
C GLY A 305 8.53 19.02 8.90
N GLU A 306 7.46 18.25 8.82
CA GLU A 306 7.23 17.21 7.81
C GLU A 306 8.34 16.14 7.76
N ARG A 307 8.96 15.85 8.91
CA ARG A 307 9.90 14.73 9.04
C ARG A 307 9.13 13.41 9.11
N ASP A 308 9.65 12.40 8.46
CA ASP A 308 9.06 11.05 8.51
C ASP A 308 8.84 10.56 9.94
N LEU A 309 7.72 9.88 10.19
CA LEU A 309 7.32 9.40 11.52
C LEU A 309 8.32 8.38 12.10
N MET A 310 8.92 7.58 11.23
CA MET A 310 9.87 6.52 11.60
C MET A 310 11.32 6.99 11.63
N CYS A 311 11.59 8.26 11.32
CA CYS A 311 12.93 8.84 11.36
C CYS A 311 13.34 9.22 12.78
N SER A 312 14.57 8.87 13.17
CA SER A 312 15.16 9.26 14.49
C SER A 312 15.42 10.77 14.64
N GLY A 313 15.42 11.50 13.54
CA GLY A 313 15.84 12.91 13.47
C GLY A 313 17.09 13.10 12.62
N PRO A 314 17.50 14.36 12.40
CA PRO A 314 18.72 14.69 11.68
C PRO A 314 19.95 14.00 12.32
N ARG A 315 20.82 13.47 11.48
CA ARG A 315 22.09 12.80 11.85
C ARG A 315 23.27 13.60 11.34
#